data_78b63a845216e03c063d599d8d79c183
#
_entry.id   78b63a845216e03c063d599d8d79c183
#
_cell.length_a   1.000
_cell.length_b   1.000
_cell.length_c   1.000
_cell.angle_alpha   90.00
_cell.angle_beta   90.00
_cell.angle_gamma   90.00
#
_symmetry.space_group_name_H-M   'P 1'
#
loop_
_entity.id
_entity.type
_entity.pdbx_description
1 polymer ?
#
loop_
_entity_poly.entity_id
_entity_poly.type
_entity_poly.pdbx_seq_one_letter_code
_entity_poly.pdbx_strand_id
1 'polypeptide(L)'
;LICVDSDGCAMDTMDIKHFRCFGPCMVHEWELEQWQEPILARWNEINLYSMTRGVNRFKGLAIALAEIDQQYKTIPGLSDLTGWVDQTKALSNSALEQAIRETGSECLQKALHWSQQVNVSINQLDESLKKPFDGASQGLAAAAEFADVAVVSSANRDAVLEEWGKYGLLDHV
;
A
#
# COMPACT_ATOMS: atom_id res chain seq x y z
N LEU A 1 12.99 -6.35 22.48
CA LEU A 1 12.52 -5.57 21.33
C LEU A 1 11.14 -6.07 20.91
N ILE A 2 10.19 -5.14 20.76
CA ILE A 2 8.85 -5.39 20.24
C ILE A 2 8.74 -4.63 18.90
N CYS A 3 8.41 -5.34 17.82
CA CYS A 3 8.18 -4.76 16.52
C CYS A 3 6.67 -4.61 16.29
N VAL A 4 6.24 -3.40 15.92
CA VAL A 4 4.82 -3.07 15.72
C VAL A 4 4.64 -2.58 14.28
N ASP A 5 3.68 -3.15 13.56
CA ASP A 5 3.28 -2.65 12.24
C ASP A 5 2.32 -1.46 12.38
N SER A 6 2.24 -0.63 11.34
CA SER A 6 1.39 0.56 11.31
C SER A 6 -0.02 0.25 10.79
N ASP A 7 -0.18 0.15 9.47
CA ASP A 7 -1.48 -0.01 8.81
C ASP A 7 -2.14 -1.36 9.13
N GLY A 8 -3.30 -1.33 9.76
CA GLY A 8 -4.04 -2.52 10.16
C GLY A 8 -3.52 -3.23 11.41
N CYS A 9 -2.60 -2.58 12.15
CA CYS A 9 -2.08 -3.01 13.45
C CYS A 9 -2.21 -1.90 14.48
N ALA A 10 -1.35 -0.87 14.48
CA ALA A 10 -1.50 0.28 15.36
C ALA A 10 -2.53 1.28 14.82
N MET A 11 -2.60 1.44 13.51
CA MET A 11 -3.50 2.36 12.80
C MET A 11 -4.64 1.60 12.10
N ASP A 12 -5.89 2.01 12.35
CA ASP A 12 -7.10 1.50 11.66
C ASP A 12 -7.28 2.18 10.30
N THR A 13 -6.29 2.02 9.44
CA THR A 13 -6.18 2.75 8.17
C THR A 13 -6.11 1.84 6.96
N MET A 14 -5.82 0.55 7.15
CA MET A 14 -5.57 -0.36 6.05
C MET A 14 -6.79 -0.52 5.14
N ASP A 15 -7.94 -0.85 5.69
CA ASP A 15 -9.15 -1.11 4.92
C ASP A 15 -9.61 0.15 4.17
N ILE A 16 -9.65 1.31 4.85
CA ILE A 16 -10.09 2.56 4.22
C ILE A 16 -9.16 3.00 3.09
N LYS A 17 -7.83 2.84 3.25
CA LYS A 17 -6.84 3.14 2.21
C LYS A 17 -7.07 2.25 0.97
N HIS A 18 -7.33 0.95 1.16
CA HIS A 18 -7.59 0.04 0.05
C HIS A 18 -8.92 0.31 -0.63
N PHE A 19 -10.01 0.52 0.13
CA PHE A 19 -11.35 0.77 -0.41
C PHE A 19 -11.46 2.11 -1.13
N ARG A 20 -10.82 3.16 -0.64
CA ARG A 20 -11.01 4.52 -1.14
C ARG A 20 -9.88 5.00 -2.05
N CYS A 21 -8.68 4.44 -1.95
CA CYS A 21 -7.51 4.95 -2.65
C CYS A 21 -6.89 3.89 -3.58
N PHE A 22 -6.32 2.82 -3.05
CA PHE A 22 -5.53 1.88 -3.86
C PHE A 22 -6.31 1.25 -5.00
N GLY A 23 -7.43 0.58 -4.69
CA GLY A 23 -8.27 -0.10 -5.69
C GLY A 23 -8.86 0.87 -6.70
N PRO A 24 -9.56 1.95 -6.29
CA PRO A 24 -10.12 2.93 -7.21
C PRO A 24 -9.08 3.59 -8.11
N CYS A 25 -7.91 3.97 -7.60
CA CYS A 25 -6.82 4.51 -8.43
C CYS A 25 -6.33 3.48 -9.46
N MET A 26 -6.28 2.17 -9.12
CA MET A 26 -5.92 1.12 -10.08
C MET A 26 -6.98 0.99 -11.19
N VAL A 27 -8.25 0.97 -10.82
CA VAL A 27 -9.35 0.91 -11.80
C VAL A 27 -9.26 2.06 -12.79
N HIS A 28 -9.02 3.28 -12.29
CA HIS A 28 -8.90 4.47 -13.12
C HIS A 28 -7.65 4.44 -14.01
N GLU A 29 -6.48 4.11 -13.46
CA GLU A 29 -5.20 4.12 -14.18
C GLU A 29 -5.18 3.14 -15.37
N TRP A 30 -5.82 1.99 -15.22
CA TRP A 30 -5.88 0.96 -16.27
C TRP A 30 -7.20 0.97 -17.05
N GLU A 31 -8.09 1.98 -16.83
CA GLU A 31 -9.38 2.13 -17.53
C GLU A 31 -10.23 0.86 -17.42
N LEU A 32 -10.52 0.45 -16.19
CA LEU A 32 -11.20 -0.80 -15.85
C LEU A 32 -12.63 -0.59 -15.32
N GLU A 33 -13.18 0.60 -15.49
CA GLU A 33 -14.46 1.02 -14.90
C GLU A 33 -15.62 0.08 -15.24
N GLN A 34 -15.61 -0.46 -16.45
CA GLN A 34 -16.67 -1.39 -16.88
C GLN A 34 -16.71 -2.73 -16.08
N TRP A 35 -15.61 -3.07 -15.41
CA TRP A 35 -15.47 -4.28 -14.58
C TRP A 35 -15.13 -3.94 -13.12
N GLN A 36 -15.34 -2.69 -12.70
CA GLN A 36 -14.82 -2.22 -11.40
C GLN A 36 -15.31 -3.05 -10.22
N GLU A 37 -16.58 -3.49 -10.22
CA GLU A 37 -17.14 -4.22 -9.08
C GLU A 37 -16.40 -5.54 -8.79
N PRO A 38 -16.26 -6.50 -9.71
CA PRO A 38 -15.51 -7.73 -9.46
C PRO A 38 -14.00 -7.46 -9.26
N ILE A 39 -13.42 -6.48 -9.95
CA ILE A 39 -12.00 -6.14 -9.79
C ILE A 39 -11.72 -5.57 -8.40
N LEU A 40 -12.55 -4.64 -7.90
CA LEU A 40 -12.38 -4.10 -6.56
C LEU A 40 -12.62 -5.15 -5.47
N ALA A 41 -13.59 -6.04 -5.65
CA ALA A 41 -13.80 -7.17 -4.75
C ALA A 41 -12.55 -8.06 -4.67
N ARG A 42 -11.96 -8.39 -5.83
CA ARG A 42 -10.76 -9.22 -5.88
C ARG A 42 -9.51 -8.48 -5.36
N TRP A 43 -9.37 -7.19 -5.66
CA TRP A 43 -8.33 -6.34 -5.07
C TRP A 43 -8.35 -6.39 -3.54
N ASN A 44 -9.53 -6.24 -2.94
CA ASN A 44 -9.69 -6.28 -1.49
C ASN A 44 -9.39 -7.67 -0.92
N GLU A 45 -9.79 -8.74 -1.60
CA GLU A 45 -9.43 -10.10 -1.20
C GLU A 45 -7.91 -10.30 -1.17
N ILE A 46 -7.20 -9.91 -2.23
CA ILE A 46 -5.73 -10.01 -2.33
C ILE A 46 -5.05 -9.25 -1.18
N ASN A 47 -5.46 -8.02 -0.92
CA ASN A 47 -4.71 -7.11 -0.06
C ASN A 47 -5.18 -7.10 1.41
N LEU A 48 -6.42 -7.54 1.69
CA LEU A 48 -7.02 -7.44 3.03
C LEU A 48 -7.40 -8.79 3.63
N TYR A 49 -7.82 -9.78 2.84
CA TYR A 49 -8.51 -10.96 3.35
C TYR A 49 -7.86 -12.30 2.99
N SER A 50 -6.69 -12.28 2.31
CA SER A 50 -5.96 -13.50 1.94
C SER A 50 -4.58 -13.56 2.59
N MET A 51 -3.81 -14.60 2.27
CA MET A 51 -2.43 -14.77 2.73
C MET A 51 -1.47 -13.67 2.22
N THR A 52 -1.93 -12.85 1.29
CA THR A 52 -1.18 -11.70 0.77
C THR A 52 -1.56 -10.37 1.45
N ARG A 53 -2.33 -10.44 2.57
CA ARG A 53 -2.64 -9.24 3.37
C ARG A 53 -1.36 -8.50 3.78
N GLY A 54 -1.33 -7.20 3.53
CA GLY A 54 -0.22 -6.34 3.91
C GLY A 54 1.04 -6.49 3.06
N VAL A 55 0.98 -7.19 1.91
CA VAL A 55 2.11 -7.18 0.96
C VAL A 55 2.40 -5.77 0.46
N ASN A 56 3.64 -5.55 0.03
CA ASN A 56 3.98 -4.27 -0.61
C ASN A 56 3.03 -3.94 -1.76
N ARG A 57 2.66 -2.64 -1.90
CA ARG A 57 1.68 -2.16 -2.88
C ARG A 57 1.95 -2.62 -4.32
N PHE A 58 3.22 -2.66 -4.74
CA PHE A 58 3.60 -3.10 -6.09
C PHE A 58 3.45 -4.61 -6.28
N LYS A 59 3.65 -5.41 -5.23
CA LYS A 59 3.34 -6.85 -5.27
C LYS A 59 1.84 -7.09 -5.40
N GLY A 60 1.04 -6.40 -4.59
CA GLY A 60 -0.42 -6.46 -4.68
C GLY A 60 -0.93 -6.02 -6.06
N LEU A 61 -0.34 -4.95 -6.61
CA LEU A 61 -0.65 -4.46 -7.97
C LEU A 61 -0.32 -5.51 -9.03
N ALA A 62 0.87 -6.09 -8.99
CA ALA A 62 1.30 -7.09 -9.97
C ALA A 62 0.40 -8.33 -9.96
N ILE A 63 0.00 -8.83 -8.79
CA ILE A 63 -0.95 -9.93 -8.65
C ILE A 63 -2.29 -9.59 -9.27
N ALA A 64 -2.86 -8.43 -8.91
CA ALA A 64 -4.15 -8.01 -9.41
C ALA A 64 -4.14 -7.81 -10.94
N LEU A 65 -3.13 -7.14 -11.48
CA LEU A 65 -3.02 -6.91 -12.92
C LEU A 65 -2.78 -8.22 -13.71
N ALA A 66 -2.08 -9.20 -13.12
CA ALA A 66 -1.91 -10.50 -13.77
C ALA A 66 -3.24 -11.26 -13.90
N GLU A 67 -4.11 -11.19 -12.89
CA GLU A 67 -5.46 -11.76 -12.96
C GLU A 67 -6.37 -10.98 -13.93
N ILE A 68 -6.25 -9.64 -13.94
CA ILE A 68 -7.00 -8.77 -14.86
C ILE A 68 -6.62 -9.05 -16.31
N ASP A 69 -5.33 -9.20 -16.61
CA ASP A 69 -4.83 -9.52 -17.94
C ASP A 69 -5.43 -10.81 -18.51
N GLN A 70 -5.61 -11.81 -17.66
CA GLN A 70 -6.16 -13.10 -18.04
C GLN A 70 -7.68 -13.10 -18.20
N GLN A 71 -8.41 -12.28 -17.43
CA GLN A 71 -9.87 -12.42 -17.29
C GLN A 71 -10.66 -11.30 -17.95
N TYR A 72 -10.11 -10.09 -18.04
CA TYR A 72 -10.88 -8.89 -18.40
C TYR A 72 -10.28 -8.09 -19.55
N LYS A 73 -9.03 -7.66 -19.45
CA LYS A 73 -8.39 -6.73 -20.38
C LYS A 73 -6.90 -6.98 -20.42
N THR A 74 -6.34 -7.17 -21.60
CA THR A 74 -4.88 -7.28 -21.79
C THR A 74 -4.16 -6.05 -21.25
N ILE A 75 -3.12 -6.28 -20.45
CA ILE A 75 -2.28 -5.23 -19.87
C ILE A 75 -0.93 -5.20 -20.60
N PRO A 76 -0.72 -4.24 -21.52
CA PRO A 76 0.53 -4.14 -22.27
C PRO A 76 1.72 -3.95 -21.34
N GLY A 77 2.79 -4.71 -21.53
CA GLY A 77 4.02 -4.59 -20.76
C GLY A 77 3.92 -5.12 -19.32
N LEU A 78 2.91 -5.93 -18.97
CA LEU A 78 2.75 -6.52 -17.66
C LEU A 78 3.99 -7.28 -17.19
N SER A 79 4.69 -7.96 -18.13
CA SER A 79 5.94 -8.68 -17.86
C SER A 79 7.04 -7.79 -17.27
N ASP A 80 7.06 -6.50 -17.62
CA ASP A 80 8.04 -5.57 -17.08
C ASP A 80 7.77 -5.29 -15.60
N LEU A 81 6.49 -5.13 -15.23
CA LEU A 81 6.09 -4.91 -13.84
C LEU A 81 6.34 -6.17 -13.00
N THR A 82 5.90 -7.33 -13.45
CA THR A 82 6.10 -8.58 -12.70
C THR A 82 7.59 -8.91 -12.57
N GLY A 83 8.36 -8.76 -13.65
CA GLY A 83 9.81 -8.96 -13.64
C GLY A 83 10.53 -7.98 -12.70
N TRP A 84 10.13 -6.70 -12.70
CA TRP A 84 10.70 -5.72 -11.77
C TRP A 84 10.37 -6.06 -10.31
N VAL A 85 9.13 -6.43 -10.01
CA VAL A 85 8.70 -6.81 -8.65
C VAL A 85 9.49 -8.01 -8.12
N ASP A 86 9.80 -8.98 -8.99
CA ASP A 86 10.53 -10.20 -8.61
C ASP A 86 12.03 -9.97 -8.43
N GLN A 87 12.62 -9.01 -9.15
CA GLN A 87 14.08 -8.83 -9.22
C GLN A 87 14.60 -7.68 -8.37
N THR A 88 13.75 -6.68 -8.08
CA THR A 88 14.21 -5.49 -7.36
C THR A 88 14.53 -5.79 -5.89
N LYS A 89 15.58 -5.13 -5.39
CA LYS A 89 15.96 -5.16 -3.96
C LYS A 89 15.08 -4.26 -3.10
N ALA A 90 14.43 -3.26 -3.71
CA ALA A 90 13.60 -2.29 -3.00
C ALA A 90 12.34 -1.98 -3.81
N LEU A 91 11.18 -2.25 -3.23
CA LEU A 91 9.87 -1.94 -3.79
C LEU A 91 9.44 -0.53 -3.37
N SER A 92 10.02 0.50 -4.02
CA SER A 92 9.78 1.92 -3.74
C SER A 92 9.59 2.72 -5.03
N ASN A 93 8.98 3.91 -4.93
CA ASN A 93 8.84 4.81 -6.08
C ASN A 93 10.20 5.17 -6.69
N SER A 94 11.22 5.43 -5.87
CA SER A 94 12.56 5.78 -6.35
C SER A 94 13.23 4.62 -7.13
N ALA A 95 13.06 3.38 -6.66
CA ALA A 95 13.57 2.21 -7.40
C ALA A 95 12.80 1.99 -8.71
N LEU A 96 11.50 2.27 -8.71
CA LEU A 96 10.67 2.19 -9.92
C LEU A 96 11.06 3.27 -10.94
N GLU A 97 11.31 4.50 -10.49
CA GLU A 97 11.82 5.60 -11.35
C GLU A 97 13.15 5.23 -12.01
N GLN A 98 14.04 4.57 -11.28
CA GLN A 98 15.29 4.09 -11.85
C GLN A 98 15.04 3.04 -12.94
N ALA A 99 14.18 2.05 -12.68
CA ALA A 99 13.82 1.03 -13.66
C ALA A 99 13.18 1.63 -14.93
N ILE A 100 12.34 2.66 -14.78
CA ILE A 100 11.75 3.41 -15.91
C ILE A 100 12.84 4.08 -16.75
N ARG A 101 13.83 4.72 -16.12
CA ARG A 101 14.96 5.35 -16.86
C ARG A 101 15.78 4.33 -17.65
N GLU A 102 15.90 3.11 -17.14
CA GLU A 102 16.67 2.03 -17.77
C GLU A 102 15.91 1.33 -18.90
N THR A 103 14.59 1.18 -18.76
CA THR A 103 13.78 0.36 -19.68
C THR A 103 12.87 1.16 -20.60
N GLY A 104 12.45 2.36 -20.18
CA GLY A 104 11.42 3.14 -20.87
C GLY A 104 10.01 2.52 -20.83
N SER A 105 9.77 1.51 -19.98
CA SER A 105 8.52 0.75 -19.95
C SER A 105 7.31 1.63 -19.58
N GLU A 106 6.30 1.63 -20.43
CA GLU A 106 5.03 2.34 -20.17
C GLU A 106 4.24 1.73 -19.01
N CYS A 107 4.32 0.40 -18.83
CA CYS A 107 3.66 -0.27 -17.71
C CYS A 107 4.25 0.16 -16.36
N LEU A 108 5.59 0.28 -16.28
CA LEU A 108 6.25 0.79 -15.08
C LEU A 108 5.91 2.28 -14.83
N GLN A 109 5.78 3.09 -15.89
CA GLN A 109 5.34 4.49 -15.78
C GLN A 109 3.93 4.58 -15.20
N LYS A 110 2.98 3.76 -15.68
CA LYS A 110 1.63 3.66 -15.12
C LYS A 110 1.66 3.22 -13.66
N ALA A 111 2.46 2.22 -13.32
CA ALA A 111 2.60 1.77 -11.92
C ALA A 111 3.13 2.88 -10.99
N LEU A 112 4.07 3.69 -11.46
CA LEU A 112 4.57 4.86 -10.72
C LEU A 112 3.48 5.93 -10.56
N HIS A 113 2.80 6.29 -11.66
CA HIS A 113 1.71 7.25 -11.64
C HIS A 113 0.59 6.80 -10.68
N TRP A 114 0.15 5.55 -10.78
CA TRP A 114 -0.79 4.96 -9.82
C TRP A 114 -0.33 5.12 -8.37
N SER A 115 0.92 4.77 -8.08
CA SER A 115 1.46 4.87 -6.71
C SER A 115 1.47 6.31 -6.18
N GLN A 116 1.76 7.28 -7.06
CA GLN A 116 1.71 8.71 -6.72
C GLN A 116 0.26 9.18 -6.50
N GLN A 117 -0.67 8.80 -7.37
CA GLN A 117 -2.10 9.12 -7.21
C GLN A 117 -2.70 8.50 -5.96
N VAL A 118 -2.31 7.28 -5.59
CA VAL A 118 -2.69 6.68 -4.31
C VAL A 118 -2.26 7.55 -3.13
N ASN A 119 -1.02 8.05 -3.13
CA ASN A 119 -0.55 8.92 -2.05
C ASN A 119 -1.35 10.23 -2.00
N VAL A 120 -1.64 10.85 -3.14
CA VAL A 120 -2.50 12.05 -3.21
C VAL A 120 -3.91 11.75 -2.65
N SER A 121 -4.50 10.62 -3.05
CA SER A 121 -5.82 10.19 -2.60
C SER A 121 -5.86 9.93 -1.08
N ILE A 122 -4.82 9.29 -0.52
CA ILE A 122 -4.69 9.06 0.93
C ILE A 122 -4.61 10.39 1.69
N ASN A 123 -3.84 11.35 1.18
CA ASN A 123 -3.72 12.67 1.81
C ASN A 123 -5.04 13.46 1.79
N GLN A 124 -5.93 13.17 0.85
CA GLN A 124 -7.26 13.78 0.75
C GLN A 124 -8.33 13.09 1.61
N LEU A 125 -8.04 11.91 2.18
CA LEU A 125 -8.96 11.27 3.10
C LEU A 125 -9.22 12.16 4.32
N ASP A 126 -10.48 12.16 4.78
CA ASP A 126 -10.85 12.82 6.02
C ASP A 126 -10.01 12.28 7.18
N GLU A 127 -9.48 13.19 7.99
CA GLU A 127 -8.62 12.86 9.13
C GLU A 127 -9.33 11.94 10.15
N SER A 128 -10.66 12.03 10.24
CA SER A 128 -11.45 11.15 11.11
C SER A 128 -11.41 9.67 10.70
N LEU A 129 -10.98 9.38 9.47
CA LEU A 129 -10.82 8.03 8.92
C LEU A 129 -9.39 7.48 9.07
N LYS A 130 -8.45 8.31 9.55
CA LYS A 130 -7.03 7.95 9.75
C LYS A 130 -6.68 7.92 11.23
N LYS A 131 -7.27 6.98 11.97
CA LYS A 131 -7.12 6.88 13.43
C LYS A 131 -6.36 5.64 13.86
N PRO A 132 -5.68 5.66 15.00
CA PRO A 132 -5.21 4.44 15.63
C PRO A 132 -6.39 3.57 16.10
N PHE A 133 -6.16 2.29 16.22
CA PHE A 133 -7.10 1.40 16.91
C PHE A 133 -7.26 1.81 18.37
N ASP A 134 -8.46 1.58 18.92
CA ASP A 134 -8.72 1.78 20.33
C ASP A 134 -7.72 0.94 21.15
N GLY A 135 -7.06 1.56 22.11
CA GLY A 135 -6.06 0.92 22.95
C GLY A 135 -4.64 0.84 22.37
N ALA A 136 -4.39 1.26 21.13
CA ALA A 136 -3.05 1.22 20.53
C ALA A 136 -2.02 2.05 21.33
N SER A 137 -2.37 3.27 21.73
CA SER A 137 -1.49 4.13 22.53
C SER A 137 -1.20 3.52 23.90
N GLN A 138 -2.23 2.99 24.58
CA GLN A 138 -2.07 2.35 25.88
C GLN A 138 -1.22 1.07 25.79
N GLY A 139 -1.42 0.29 24.71
CA GLY A 139 -0.63 -0.92 24.47
C GLY A 139 0.85 -0.61 24.21
N LEU A 140 1.14 0.43 23.41
CA LEU A 140 2.50 0.89 23.16
C LEU A 140 3.17 1.42 24.43
N ALA A 141 2.46 2.24 25.22
CA ALA A 141 2.97 2.75 26.49
C ALA A 141 3.32 1.62 27.45
N ALA A 142 2.42 0.64 27.61
CA ALA A 142 2.68 -0.52 28.46
C ALA A 142 3.86 -1.38 27.95
N ALA A 143 4.00 -1.55 26.63
CA ALA A 143 5.13 -2.28 26.04
C ALA A 143 6.46 -1.58 26.30
N ALA A 144 6.51 -0.24 26.20
CA ALA A 144 7.71 0.56 26.40
C ALA A 144 8.23 0.53 27.86
N GLU A 145 7.41 0.14 28.85
CA GLU A 145 7.85 -0.01 30.25
C GLU A 145 8.88 -1.15 30.43
N PHE A 146 8.88 -2.15 29.56
CA PHE A 146 9.73 -3.33 29.75
C PHE A 146 10.51 -3.78 28.50
N ALA A 147 10.32 -3.11 27.36
CA ALA A 147 11.05 -3.45 26.12
C ALA A 147 11.22 -2.22 25.23
N ASP A 148 12.26 -2.22 24.40
CA ASP A 148 12.35 -1.30 23.28
C ASP A 148 11.25 -1.60 22.28
N VAL A 149 10.56 -0.57 21.81
CA VAL A 149 9.52 -0.67 20.78
C VAL A 149 10.00 -0.05 19.49
N ALA A 150 9.80 -0.72 18.37
CA ALA A 150 10.16 -0.21 17.05
C ALA A 150 9.00 -0.38 16.06
N VAL A 151 8.80 0.59 15.19
CA VAL A 151 7.85 0.47 14.06
C VAL A 151 8.51 -0.29 12.92
N VAL A 152 7.85 -1.34 12.45
CA VAL A 152 8.24 -2.11 11.28
C VAL A 152 7.07 -2.16 10.33
N SER A 153 7.10 -1.36 9.27
CA SER A 153 5.98 -1.19 8.34
C SER A 153 6.44 -1.24 6.88
N SER A 154 5.58 -1.73 5.99
CA SER A 154 5.75 -1.64 4.54
C SER A 154 5.28 -0.30 3.96
N ALA A 155 4.68 0.57 4.77
CA ALA A 155 4.22 1.90 4.39
C ALA A 155 5.39 2.88 4.18
N ASN A 156 5.09 4.02 3.53
CA ASN A 156 6.07 5.10 3.38
C ASN A 156 6.46 5.65 4.76
N ARG A 157 7.77 5.80 5.02
CA ARG A 157 8.32 6.23 6.30
C ARG A 157 7.74 7.59 6.76
N ASP A 158 7.69 8.56 5.84
CA ASP A 158 7.26 9.91 6.20
C ASP A 158 5.76 9.94 6.56
N ALA A 159 4.94 9.15 5.85
CA ALA A 159 3.52 9.00 6.18
C ALA A 159 3.31 8.35 7.55
N VAL A 160 4.10 7.33 7.90
CA VAL A 160 4.05 6.71 9.23
C VAL A 160 4.43 7.70 10.32
N LEU A 161 5.52 8.45 10.12
CA LEU A 161 5.97 9.46 11.09
C LEU A 161 4.91 10.56 11.30
N GLU A 162 4.25 11.02 10.24
CA GLU A 162 3.19 12.01 10.31
C GLU A 162 1.96 11.46 11.06
N GLU A 163 1.45 10.29 10.65
CA GLU A 163 0.29 9.66 11.28
C GLU A 163 0.53 9.33 12.76
N TRP A 164 1.67 8.72 13.08
CA TRP A 164 2.01 8.36 14.47
C TRP A 164 2.29 9.58 15.34
N GLY A 165 2.98 10.60 14.79
CA GLY A 165 3.25 11.85 15.50
C GLY A 165 1.97 12.61 15.88
N LYS A 166 1.00 12.65 14.98
CA LYS A 166 -0.30 13.28 15.19
C LYS A 166 -1.06 12.73 16.39
N TYR A 167 -0.93 11.42 16.64
CA TYR A 167 -1.63 10.74 17.74
C TYR A 167 -0.75 10.44 18.95
N GLY A 168 0.47 10.99 19.00
CA GLY A 168 1.39 10.79 20.11
C GLY A 168 1.93 9.36 20.26
N LEU A 169 1.80 8.52 19.21
CA LEU A 169 2.28 7.13 19.26
C LEU A 169 3.81 7.05 19.19
N LEU A 170 4.47 8.06 18.59
CA LEU A 170 5.93 8.13 18.50
C LEU A 170 6.62 8.30 19.86
N ASP A 171 5.90 8.74 20.87
CA ASP A 171 6.46 8.94 22.22
C ASP A 171 6.82 7.59 22.89
N HIS A 172 6.37 6.48 22.34
CA HIS A 172 6.53 5.14 22.88
C HIS A 172 7.45 4.24 22.04
N VAL A 173 8.14 4.77 21.01
CA VAL A 173 8.99 4.00 20.09
C VAL A 173 10.40 4.57 19.95
#